data_9f130155094564f55f2407097d08c98b
#
_entry.id   9f130155094564f55f2407097d08c98b
#
_cell.length_a   1.000
_cell.length_b   1.000
_cell.length_c   1.000
_cell.angle_alpha   90.00
_cell.angle_beta   90.00
_cell.angle_gamma   90.00
#
_symmetry.space_group_name_H-M   'P 1'
#
loop_
_entity.id
_entity.type
_entity.pdbx_description
1 polymer ?
#
loop_
_entity_poly.entity_id
_entity_poly.type
_entity_poly.pdbx_seq_one_letter_code
_entity_poly.pdbx_strand_id
1 'polypeptide(L)'
;MTEAPSGLRRLDDSGVPLLLARLVVGGAFIVLGILKWRDPVAFLKALREYDMFPPAHPWLMNAAAAALPGAEITCGLLLLLGVAVRGTALFLLGLLLVFTVAIAARASALADEESLALCAVAFDCGCGSGVQNACRKLSENVGLILLCLLALASRSRRWCFRGALLRG
;
A
#
# COMPACT_ATOMS: atom_id res chain seq x y z
N MET A 1 32.47 5.17 12.79
CA MET A 1 31.61 5.98 11.89
C MET A 1 31.85 5.48 10.48
N THR A 2 31.03 4.52 10.03
CA THR A 2 31.13 3.92 8.69
C THR A 2 30.57 4.91 7.68
N GLU A 3 31.43 5.49 6.86
CA GLU A 3 31.01 6.28 5.71
C GLU A 3 30.19 5.40 4.76
N ALA A 4 28.93 5.78 4.54
CA ALA A 4 28.11 5.15 3.52
C ALA A 4 28.79 5.33 2.15
N PRO A 5 28.79 4.29 1.28
CA PRO A 5 29.50 4.34 0.01
C PRO A 5 29.04 5.55 -0.81
N SER A 6 29.99 6.31 -1.32
CA SER A 6 29.80 7.58 -2.02
C SER A 6 28.79 7.52 -3.18
N GLY A 7 28.58 6.34 -3.78
CA GLY A 7 27.62 6.13 -4.85
C GLY A 7 26.14 6.20 -4.43
N LEU A 8 25.78 5.61 -3.28
CA LEU A 8 24.40 5.63 -2.78
C LEU A 8 23.94 7.03 -2.39
N ARG A 9 24.84 7.83 -1.81
CA ARG A 9 24.54 9.25 -1.49
C ARG A 9 24.30 10.07 -2.76
N ARG A 10 25.11 9.89 -3.81
CA ARG A 10 24.91 10.57 -5.09
C ARG A 10 23.59 10.21 -5.76
N LEU A 11 23.15 8.95 -5.66
CA LEU A 11 21.85 8.52 -6.17
C LEU A 11 20.69 9.15 -5.40
N ASP A 12 20.74 9.19 -4.07
CA ASP A 12 19.72 9.87 -3.25
C ASP A 12 19.70 11.38 -3.52
N ASP A 13 20.87 12.03 -3.63
CA ASP A 13 21.00 13.45 -3.92
C ASP A 13 20.42 13.85 -5.30
N SER A 14 20.35 12.92 -6.26
CA SER A 14 19.71 13.16 -7.55
C SER A 14 18.20 13.35 -7.41
N GLY A 15 17.58 12.74 -6.39
CA GLY A 15 16.14 12.72 -6.15
C GLY A 15 15.36 11.76 -7.06
N VAL A 16 16.03 11.11 -8.03
CA VAL A 16 15.40 10.20 -8.99
C VAL A 16 14.82 8.96 -8.31
N PRO A 17 15.53 8.26 -7.39
CA PRO A 17 14.96 7.10 -6.70
C PRO A 17 13.68 7.44 -5.92
N LEU A 18 13.68 8.58 -5.21
CA LEU A 18 12.50 9.06 -4.50
C LEU A 18 11.36 9.38 -5.45
N LEU A 19 11.64 10.03 -6.59
CA LEU A 19 10.61 10.35 -7.58
C LEU A 19 9.97 9.08 -8.13
N LEU A 20 10.78 8.08 -8.51
CA LEU A 20 10.26 6.80 -9.00
C LEU A 20 9.43 6.06 -7.95
N ALA A 21 9.90 6.01 -6.70
CA ALA A 21 9.15 5.40 -5.62
C ALA A 21 7.77 6.08 -5.43
N ARG A 22 7.72 7.41 -5.46
CA ARG A 22 6.48 8.18 -5.36
C ARG A 22 5.54 7.93 -6.52
N LEU A 23 6.05 7.87 -7.75
CA LEU A 23 5.25 7.60 -8.95
C LEU A 23 4.64 6.19 -8.90
N VAL A 24 5.45 5.18 -8.55
CA VAL A 24 4.99 3.79 -8.48
C VAL A 24 4.00 3.59 -7.34
N VAL A 25 4.36 3.96 -6.11
CA VAL A 25 3.49 3.77 -4.94
C VAL A 25 2.24 4.64 -5.05
N GLY A 26 2.38 5.93 -5.36
CA GLY A 26 1.25 6.84 -5.49
C GLY A 26 0.29 6.41 -6.60
N GLY A 27 0.82 6.03 -7.76
CA GLY A 27 0.03 5.52 -8.89
C GLY A 27 -0.71 4.22 -8.54
N ALA A 28 -0.01 3.27 -7.90
CA ALA A 28 -0.62 2.00 -7.47
C ALA A 28 -1.80 2.24 -6.51
N PHE A 29 -1.62 3.08 -5.48
CA PHE A 29 -2.69 3.35 -4.51
C PHE A 29 -3.88 4.11 -5.11
N ILE A 30 -3.65 5.02 -6.05
CA ILE A 30 -4.75 5.69 -6.77
C ILE A 30 -5.55 4.65 -7.57
N VAL A 31 -4.88 3.78 -8.32
CA VAL A 31 -5.55 2.75 -9.12
C VAL A 31 -6.32 1.80 -8.21
N LEU A 32 -5.70 1.27 -7.14
CA LEU A 32 -6.34 0.35 -6.20
C LEU A 32 -7.54 1.01 -5.48
N GLY A 33 -7.42 2.27 -5.08
CA GLY A 33 -8.51 3.02 -4.47
C GLY A 33 -9.67 3.24 -5.44
N ILE A 34 -9.40 3.59 -6.69
CA ILE A 34 -10.44 3.75 -7.73
C ILE A 34 -11.15 2.41 -7.99
N LEU A 35 -10.41 1.30 -8.10
CA LEU A 35 -11.00 -0.02 -8.32
C LEU A 35 -11.95 -0.42 -7.18
N LYS A 36 -11.55 -0.21 -5.91
CA LYS A 36 -12.40 -0.43 -4.74
C LYS A 36 -13.63 0.48 -4.72
N TRP A 37 -13.47 1.72 -5.19
CA TRP A 37 -14.59 2.68 -5.25
C TRP A 37 -15.61 2.32 -6.34
N ARG A 38 -15.16 1.67 -7.41
CA ARG A 38 -16.04 1.19 -8.50
C ARG A 38 -16.95 0.06 -8.08
N ASP A 39 -16.46 -0.84 -7.20
CA ASP A 39 -17.24 -1.95 -6.65
C ASP A 39 -17.07 -2.05 -5.12
N PRO A 40 -17.75 -1.19 -4.36
CA PRO A 40 -17.66 -1.17 -2.90
C PRO A 40 -18.27 -2.44 -2.28
N VAL A 41 -19.19 -3.11 -2.98
CA VAL A 41 -19.82 -4.35 -2.49
C VAL A 41 -18.84 -5.51 -2.55
N ALA A 42 -18.11 -5.65 -3.66
CA ALA A 42 -17.05 -6.66 -3.78
C ALA A 42 -15.95 -6.41 -2.73
N PHE A 43 -15.55 -5.16 -2.53
CA PHE A 43 -14.56 -4.81 -1.50
C PHE A 43 -15.05 -5.14 -0.08
N LEU A 44 -16.31 -4.84 0.23
CA LEU A 44 -16.91 -5.18 1.53
C LEU A 44 -16.97 -6.71 1.77
N LYS A 45 -17.28 -7.50 0.73
CA LYS A 45 -17.24 -8.97 0.81
C LYS A 45 -15.85 -9.47 1.12
N ALA A 46 -14.83 -8.97 0.41
CA ALA A 46 -13.45 -9.34 0.65
C ALA A 46 -12.99 -8.98 2.09
N LEU A 47 -13.35 -7.79 2.61
CA LEU A 47 -13.07 -7.42 4.00
C LEU A 47 -13.70 -8.39 5.00
N ARG A 48 -14.90 -8.91 4.69
CA ARG A 48 -15.57 -9.90 5.52
C ARG A 48 -14.84 -11.25 5.52
N GLU A 49 -14.32 -11.67 4.37
CA GLU A 49 -13.59 -12.93 4.23
C GLU A 49 -12.24 -12.94 4.98
N TYR A 50 -11.68 -11.79 5.26
CA TYR A 50 -10.48 -11.67 6.09
C TYR A 50 -10.71 -11.85 7.59
N ASP A 51 -11.98 -11.83 8.03
CA ASP A 51 -12.39 -11.98 9.45
C ASP A 51 -11.61 -11.11 10.45
N MET A 52 -11.19 -9.93 9.99
CA MET A 52 -10.39 -9.00 10.80
C MET A 52 -11.23 -8.12 11.74
N PHE A 53 -12.54 -8.06 11.51
CA PHE A 53 -13.43 -7.18 12.26
C PHE A 53 -14.30 -7.96 13.25
N PRO A 54 -14.43 -7.49 14.51
CA PRO A 54 -15.28 -8.14 15.48
C PRO A 54 -16.74 -8.21 14.98
N PRO A 55 -17.40 -9.38 15.04
CA PRO A 55 -18.78 -9.53 14.59
C PRO A 55 -19.77 -8.66 15.37
N ALA A 56 -19.42 -8.27 16.61
CA ALA A 56 -20.22 -7.37 17.45
C ALA A 56 -20.30 -5.92 16.91
N HIS A 57 -19.40 -5.53 16.02
CA HIS A 57 -19.30 -4.15 15.52
C HIS A 57 -19.25 -4.07 13.98
N PRO A 58 -20.34 -4.46 13.28
CA PRO A 58 -20.36 -4.45 11.81
C PRO A 58 -20.16 -3.06 11.20
N TRP A 59 -20.43 -2.00 11.95
CA TRP A 59 -20.23 -0.62 11.54
C TRP A 59 -18.75 -0.30 11.27
N LEU A 60 -17.78 -0.94 11.99
CA LEU A 60 -16.35 -0.74 11.77
C LEU A 60 -15.94 -1.20 10.37
N MET A 61 -16.43 -2.36 9.94
CA MET A 61 -16.16 -2.89 8.61
C MET A 61 -16.77 -1.99 7.53
N ASN A 62 -18.00 -1.51 7.72
CA ASN A 62 -18.65 -0.59 6.79
C ASN A 62 -17.90 0.75 6.72
N ALA A 63 -17.48 1.29 7.85
CA ALA A 63 -16.68 2.51 7.91
C ALA A 63 -15.33 2.34 7.19
N ALA A 64 -14.65 1.21 7.40
CA ALA A 64 -13.41 0.89 6.70
C ALA A 64 -13.63 0.77 5.18
N ALA A 65 -14.69 0.07 4.75
CA ALA A 65 -15.02 -0.07 3.34
C ALA A 65 -15.30 1.27 2.66
N ALA A 66 -15.94 2.20 3.37
CA ALA A 66 -16.24 3.53 2.85
C ALA A 66 -15.01 4.48 2.85
N ALA A 67 -14.18 4.42 3.91
CA ALA A 67 -13.10 5.38 4.11
C ALA A 67 -11.79 5.00 3.40
N LEU A 68 -11.45 3.69 3.33
CA LEU A 68 -10.17 3.23 2.80
C LEU A 68 -9.93 3.65 1.34
N PRO A 69 -10.87 3.49 0.39
CA PRO A 69 -10.62 3.89 -1.00
C PRO A 69 -10.32 5.39 -1.13
N GLY A 70 -11.05 6.23 -0.40
CA GLY A 70 -10.82 7.68 -0.37
C GLY A 70 -9.45 8.04 0.22
N ALA A 71 -9.06 7.38 1.31
CA ALA A 71 -7.74 7.57 1.93
C ALA A 71 -6.60 7.12 1.00
N GLU A 72 -6.75 5.98 0.32
CA GLU A 72 -5.79 5.47 -0.66
C GLU A 72 -5.56 6.45 -1.81
N ILE A 73 -6.66 6.96 -2.41
CA ILE A 73 -6.59 7.95 -3.51
C ILE A 73 -5.93 9.24 -3.03
N THR A 74 -6.39 9.77 -1.89
CA THR A 74 -5.87 11.03 -1.35
C THR A 74 -4.37 10.91 -1.01
N CYS A 75 -3.97 9.86 -0.30
CA CYS A 75 -2.56 9.63 0.03
C CYS A 75 -1.72 9.35 -1.22
N GLY A 76 -2.26 8.62 -2.19
CA GLY A 76 -1.60 8.42 -3.48
C GLY A 76 -1.31 9.74 -4.20
N LEU A 77 -2.29 10.63 -4.26
CA LEU A 77 -2.15 11.98 -4.85
C LEU A 77 -1.14 12.83 -4.09
N LEU A 78 -1.21 12.86 -2.75
CA LEU A 78 -0.25 13.60 -1.92
C LEU A 78 1.18 13.10 -2.15
N LEU A 79 1.36 11.79 -2.28
CA LEU A 79 2.66 11.19 -2.55
C LEU A 79 3.17 11.57 -3.95
N LEU A 80 2.34 11.51 -4.98
CA LEU A 80 2.68 11.95 -6.35
C LEU A 80 3.10 13.41 -6.37
N LEU A 81 2.34 14.29 -5.72
CA LEU A 81 2.63 15.72 -5.64
C LEU A 81 3.87 16.01 -4.76
N GLY A 82 4.31 15.06 -3.94
CA GLY A 82 5.41 15.26 -3.03
C GLY A 82 5.07 16.12 -1.82
N VAL A 83 3.82 16.09 -1.42
CA VAL A 83 3.32 16.77 -0.22
C VAL A 83 3.40 15.83 0.97
N ALA A 84 3.97 16.28 2.09
CA ALA A 84 4.11 15.48 3.32
C ALA A 84 4.61 14.04 3.10
N VAL A 85 5.57 13.86 2.18
CA VAL A 85 6.05 12.55 1.67
C VAL A 85 6.26 11.51 2.77
N ARG A 86 6.89 11.89 3.90
CA ARG A 86 7.16 10.94 5.00
C ARG A 86 5.88 10.49 5.70
N GLY A 87 4.99 11.42 6.03
CA GLY A 87 3.73 11.09 6.71
C GLY A 87 2.84 10.22 5.82
N THR A 88 2.71 10.59 4.55
CA THR A 88 1.95 9.84 3.55
C THR A 88 2.55 8.45 3.30
N ALA A 89 3.87 8.35 3.12
CA ALA A 89 4.54 7.07 2.93
C ALA A 89 4.42 6.15 4.17
N LEU A 90 4.47 6.72 5.39
CA LEU A 90 4.27 5.96 6.62
C LEU A 90 2.84 5.42 6.73
N PHE A 91 1.84 6.23 6.40
CA PHE A 91 0.43 5.81 6.41
C PHE A 91 0.19 4.69 5.38
N LEU A 92 0.67 4.85 4.15
CA LEU A 92 0.54 3.84 3.10
C LEU A 92 1.31 2.56 3.45
N LEU A 93 2.47 2.67 4.08
CA LEU A 93 3.22 1.52 4.61
C LEU A 93 2.40 0.76 5.65
N GLY A 94 1.75 1.46 6.58
CA GLY A 94 0.87 0.86 7.57
C GLY A 94 -0.28 0.08 6.93
N LEU A 95 -0.96 0.66 5.93
CA LEU A 95 -2.00 -0.03 5.16
C LEU A 95 -1.46 -1.27 4.44
N LEU A 96 -0.31 -1.16 3.77
CA LEU A 96 0.33 -2.29 3.09
C LEU A 96 0.65 -3.44 4.04
N LEU A 97 1.19 -3.13 5.23
CA LEU A 97 1.49 -4.15 6.24
C LEU A 97 0.23 -4.86 6.70
N VAL A 98 -0.83 -4.12 7.03
CA VAL A 98 -2.11 -4.70 7.46
C VAL A 98 -2.68 -5.61 6.36
N PHE A 99 -2.78 -5.13 5.12
CA PHE A 99 -3.29 -5.94 4.01
C PHE A 99 -2.39 -7.12 3.68
N THR A 100 -1.07 -6.97 3.78
CA THR A 100 -0.13 -8.09 3.51
C THR A 100 -0.30 -9.21 4.53
N VAL A 101 -0.44 -8.86 5.81
CA VAL A 101 -0.70 -9.84 6.88
C VAL A 101 -2.06 -10.52 6.67
N ALA A 102 -3.11 -9.75 6.34
CA ALA A 102 -4.44 -10.30 6.08
C ALA A 102 -4.43 -11.28 4.90
N ILE A 103 -3.81 -10.89 3.78
CA ILE A 103 -3.67 -11.74 2.59
C ILE A 103 -2.88 -13.02 2.93
N ALA A 104 -1.76 -12.89 3.66
CA ALA A 104 -0.96 -14.05 4.06
C ALA A 104 -1.74 -15.01 4.96
N ALA A 105 -2.47 -14.48 5.95
CA ALA A 105 -3.29 -15.29 6.86
C ALA A 105 -4.43 -16.01 6.11
N ARG A 106 -5.14 -15.32 5.21
CA ARG A 106 -6.21 -15.92 4.41
C ARG A 106 -5.66 -16.97 3.44
N ALA A 107 -4.54 -16.67 2.78
CA ALA A 107 -3.91 -17.60 1.84
C ALA A 107 -3.42 -18.88 2.55
N SER A 108 -2.87 -18.77 3.77
CA SER A 108 -2.46 -19.95 4.55
C SER A 108 -3.66 -20.79 4.99
N ALA A 109 -4.75 -20.16 5.43
CA ALA A 109 -5.97 -20.88 5.80
C ALA A 109 -6.55 -21.66 4.61
N LEU A 110 -6.65 -21.04 3.42
CA LEU A 110 -7.12 -21.71 2.21
C LEU A 110 -6.17 -22.83 1.76
N ALA A 111 -4.86 -22.63 1.89
CA ALA A 111 -3.87 -23.66 1.57
C ALA A 111 -4.03 -24.91 2.43
N ASP A 112 -4.31 -24.72 3.72
CA ASP A 112 -4.55 -25.80 4.68
C ASP A 112 -5.89 -26.51 4.39
N GLU A 113 -6.96 -25.76 4.13
CA GLU A 113 -8.29 -26.28 3.80
C GLU A 113 -8.28 -27.13 2.53
N GLU A 114 -7.59 -26.66 1.48
CA GLU A 114 -7.54 -27.31 0.17
C GLU A 114 -6.36 -28.27 0.01
N SER A 115 -5.50 -28.39 1.03
CA SER A 115 -4.26 -29.19 0.98
C SER A 115 -3.34 -28.80 -0.20
N LEU A 116 -3.29 -27.51 -0.52
CA LEU A 116 -2.52 -26.95 -1.62
C LEU A 116 -1.26 -26.24 -1.12
N ALA A 117 -0.27 -26.10 -2.01
CA ALA A 117 0.85 -25.21 -1.73
C ALA A 117 0.37 -23.74 -1.72
N LEU A 118 0.92 -22.89 -0.83
CA LEU A 118 0.56 -21.48 -0.70
C LEU A 118 0.52 -20.72 -2.04
N CYS A 119 1.47 -21.01 -2.92
CA CYS A 119 1.57 -20.38 -4.24
C CYS A 119 0.61 -20.96 -5.29
N ALA A 120 -0.12 -22.05 -4.98
CA ALA A 120 -1.18 -22.57 -5.83
C ALA A 120 -2.54 -21.96 -5.50
N VAL A 121 -2.68 -21.35 -4.31
CA VAL A 121 -3.91 -20.69 -3.89
C VAL A 121 -4.14 -19.41 -4.66
N ALA A 122 -5.37 -19.26 -5.18
CA ALA A 122 -5.82 -18.05 -5.86
C ALA A 122 -7.19 -17.61 -5.33
N PHE A 123 -7.32 -16.37 -4.92
CA PHE A 123 -8.56 -15.81 -4.38
C PHE A 123 -8.68 -14.31 -4.69
N ASP A 124 -9.87 -13.76 -4.51
CA ASP A 124 -10.07 -12.32 -4.65
C ASP A 124 -9.61 -11.60 -3.37
N CYS A 125 -8.51 -10.87 -3.49
CA CYS A 125 -7.94 -10.12 -2.38
C CYS A 125 -8.69 -8.81 -2.06
N GLY A 126 -9.82 -8.53 -2.72
CA GLY A 126 -10.55 -7.27 -2.54
C GLY A 126 -9.84 -6.03 -3.07
N CYS A 127 -8.75 -6.22 -3.82
CA CYS A 127 -8.01 -5.11 -4.43
C CYS A 127 -8.72 -4.52 -5.66
N GLY A 128 -9.85 -5.11 -6.07
CA GLY A 128 -10.56 -4.75 -7.30
C GLY A 128 -9.92 -5.28 -8.59
N SER A 129 -8.87 -6.08 -8.48
CA SER A 129 -8.20 -6.73 -9.63
C SER A 129 -8.67 -8.17 -9.88
N GLY A 130 -9.72 -8.62 -9.14
CA GLY A 130 -10.27 -9.97 -9.24
C GLY A 130 -9.39 -11.03 -8.59
N VAL A 131 -9.65 -12.30 -8.97
CA VAL A 131 -8.92 -13.46 -8.43
C VAL A 131 -7.45 -13.40 -8.82
N GLN A 132 -6.57 -13.46 -7.84
CA GLN A 132 -5.12 -13.44 -8.03
C GLN A 132 -4.42 -14.51 -7.22
N ASN A 133 -3.27 -14.96 -7.72
CA ASN A 133 -2.39 -15.89 -7.01
C ASN A 133 -1.78 -15.21 -5.76
N ALA A 134 -1.85 -15.91 -4.62
CA ALA A 134 -1.39 -15.40 -3.33
C ALA A 134 0.08 -14.95 -3.36
N CYS A 135 0.98 -15.79 -3.89
CA CYS A 135 2.41 -15.46 -3.92
C CYS A 135 2.71 -14.24 -4.80
N ARG A 136 2.04 -14.11 -5.94
CA ARG A 136 2.17 -12.93 -6.79
C ARG A 136 1.75 -11.67 -6.04
N LYS A 137 0.60 -11.72 -5.38
CA LYS A 137 0.09 -10.56 -4.63
C LYS A 137 0.99 -10.16 -3.46
N LEU A 138 1.50 -11.15 -2.73
CA LEU A 138 2.46 -10.91 -1.65
C LEU A 138 3.76 -10.29 -2.18
N SER A 139 4.28 -10.76 -3.32
CA SER A 139 5.50 -10.18 -3.91
C SER A 139 5.29 -8.73 -4.39
N GLU A 140 4.13 -8.42 -4.99
CA GLU A 140 3.75 -7.04 -5.35
C GLU A 140 3.71 -6.13 -4.12
N ASN A 141 3.10 -6.57 -3.02
CA ASN A 141 3.05 -5.83 -1.77
C ASN A 141 4.44 -5.61 -1.17
N VAL A 142 5.31 -6.64 -1.16
CA VAL A 142 6.70 -6.51 -0.69
C VAL A 142 7.45 -5.46 -1.50
N GLY A 143 7.29 -5.44 -2.82
CA GLY A 143 7.87 -4.41 -3.68
C GLY A 143 7.41 -3.00 -3.30
N LEU A 144 6.11 -2.81 -3.07
CA LEU A 144 5.55 -1.52 -2.64
C LEU A 144 6.03 -1.12 -1.23
N ILE A 145 6.16 -2.07 -0.30
CA ILE A 145 6.73 -1.84 1.05
C ILE A 145 8.16 -1.32 0.94
N LEU A 146 9.01 -1.96 0.12
CA LEU A 146 10.39 -1.51 -0.08
C LEU A 146 10.46 -0.10 -0.66
N LEU A 147 9.58 0.25 -1.59
CA LEU A 147 9.49 1.60 -2.14
C LEU A 147 9.00 2.62 -1.11
N CYS A 148 8.06 2.27 -0.24
CA CYS A 148 7.64 3.11 0.89
C CYS A 148 8.80 3.35 1.86
N LEU A 149 9.55 2.30 2.21
CA LEU A 149 10.74 2.41 3.07
C LEU A 149 11.81 3.30 2.44
N LEU A 150 12.03 3.19 1.13
CA LEU A 150 12.93 4.07 0.39
C LEU A 150 12.45 5.52 0.48
N ALA A 151 11.15 5.79 0.30
CA ALA A 151 10.58 7.13 0.42
C ALA A 151 10.72 7.70 1.84
N LEU A 152 10.67 6.88 2.88
CA LEU A 152 10.89 7.27 4.28
C LEU A 152 12.37 7.56 4.57
N ALA A 153 13.28 6.73 4.03
CA ALA A 153 14.72 6.84 4.25
C ALA A 153 15.37 7.99 3.46
N SER A 154 14.82 8.33 2.28
CA SER A 154 15.36 9.37 1.41
C SER A 154 15.40 10.72 2.11
N ARG A 155 16.54 11.40 1.99
CA ARG A 155 16.75 12.77 2.47
C ARG A 155 16.55 13.81 1.38
N SER A 156 16.49 13.38 0.12
CA SER A 156 16.27 14.27 -1.02
C SER A 156 14.92 14.97 -0.91
N ARG A 157 14.90 16.26 -1.20
CA ARG A 157 13.70 17.08 -1.28
C ARG A 157 13.47 17.62 -2.68
N ARG A 158 14.25 17.13 -3.64
CA ARG A 158 14.11 17.50 -5.04
C ARG A 158 12.78 16.99 -5.56
N TRP A 159 12.12 17.77 -6.38
CA TRP A 159 10.83 17.47 -7.00
C TRP A 159 9.66 17.30 -6.00
N CYS A 160 9.82 17.73 -4.73
CA CYS A 160 8.73 17.77 -3.77
C CYS A 160 8.08 19.15 -3.80
N PHE A 161 6.73 19.17 -3.79
CA PHE A 161 5.99 20.42 -3.66
C PHE A 161 6.20 20.95 -2.23
N ARG A 162 7.11 21.90 -2.07
CA ARG A 162 7.23 22.65 -0.84
C ARG A 162 6.09 23.65 -0.83
N GLY A 163 4.98 23.28 -0.19
CA GLY A 163 3.89 24.21 0.02
C GLY A 163 4.42 25.47 0.69
N ALA A 164 4.31 26.60 0.02
CA ALA A 164 4.54 27.91 0.58
C ALA A 164 3.60 28.24 1.76
N LEU A 165 2.69 27.34 2.09
CA LEU A 165 1.64 27.44 3.11
C LEU A 165 2.10 27.19 4.56
N LEU A 166 3.38 26.83 4.80
CA LEU A 166 3.91 26.64 6.14
C LEU A 166 5.03 27.63 6.47
N ARG A 167 5.11 28.76 5.76
CA ARG A 167 5.91 29.93 6.14
C ARG A 167 4.95 31.10 6.38
N GLY A 168 4.24 31.03 7.49
CA GLY A 168 3.59 32.15 8.13
C GLY A 168 4.02 32.14 9.59
#